data_ef30c2c318bb8ce76b0b5e9654c18227
#
_entry.id   ef30c2c318bb8ce76b0b5e9654c18227
#
_cell.length_a   1.000
_cell.length_b   1.000
_cell.length_c   1.000
_cell.angle_alpha   90.00
_cell.angle_beta   90.00
_cell.angle_gamma   90.00
#
_symmetry.space_group_name_H-M   'P 1'
#
loop_
_entity.id
_entity.type
_entity.pdbx_description
1 polymer ?
#
loop_
_entity_poly.entity_id
_entity_poly.type
_entity_poly.pdbx_seq_one_letter_code
_entity_poly.pdbx_strand_id
1 'polypeptide(L)'
;MKRNLIRVVCNPYLNKMSYYFKNEIGEWEVLSGNSPLSRQYYTNTTVAERCNQIVEKIDEIYNRKNKGVDILFEGTSENYKLLLQSVDKMCSDRNITCKLGTTKIAVVGKKAVGKSFMIDGLEDLQGFKYSPIKEKDYIRYADECNHAEWYEINGIDLGKENVEKAFDTVRKLSQEGLSAVIYCVSSSTGRIEEIEKKLIKRIADDFAELKVMIVLTMCYKDDVQEAIDEIEKVTNQVKIVPILAKEYKTGMKDENGNPLTIAPFGLEAVSSYVFEGR
;
A
#
# COMPACT_ATOMS: atom_id res chain seq x y z
N MET A 1 26.41 14.17 12.89
CA MET A 1 26.16 13.04 13.80
C MET A 1 24.96 12.26 13.23
N LYS A 2 25.07 10.95 13.03
CA LYS A 2 23.98 10.15 12.43
C LYS A 2 22.86 10.01 13.47
N ARG A 3 21.64 10.45 13.14
CA ARG A 3 20.47 10.36 14.03
C ARG A 3 19.89 8.94 13.97
N ASN A 4 19.27 8.50 15.04
CA ASN A 4 18.53 7.24 15.02
C ASN A 4 17.20 7.46 14.31
N LEU A 5 16.82 6.56 13.43
CA LEU A 5 15.56 6.61 12.72
C LEU A 5 14.62 5.56 13.33
N ILE A 6 13.47 6.01 13.79
CA ILE A 6 12.37 5.17 14.28
C ILE A 6 11.22 5.29 13.31
N ARG A 7 10.72 4.16 12.88
CA ARG A 7 9.53 4.05 12.04
C ARG A 7 8.38 3.57 12.90
N VAL A 8 7.32 4.35 12.96
CA VAL A 8 6.08 3.98 13.63
C VAL A 8 5.07 3.62 12.56
N VAL A 9 4.77 2.35 12.43
CA VAL A 9 3.76 1.84 11.49
C VAL A 9 2.50 1.51 12.26
N CYS A 10 1.44 2.19 11.94
CA CYS A 10 0.14 1.85 12.47
C CYS A 10 -0.57 0.90 11.51
N ASN A 11 -0.93 -0.27 11.99
CA ASN A 11 -1.78 -1.20 11.26
C ASN A 11 -3.20 -1.17 11.86
N PRO A 12 -4.14 -0.52 11.20
CA PRO A 12 -5.48 -0.33 11.74
C PRO A 12 -6.36 -1.57 11.63
N TYR A 13 -6.09 -2.49 10.67
CA TYR A 13 -6.80 -3.77 10.63
C TYR A 13 -6.54 -4.60 11.87
N LEU A 14 -5.33 -4.51 12.40
CA LEU A 14 -4.94 -5.20 13.62
C LEU A 14 -5.09 -4.30 14.85
N ASN A 15 -5.50 -3.05 14.67
CA ASN A 15 -5.50 -2.04 15.71
C ASN A 15 -4.14 -1.99 16.46
N LYS A 16 -3.04 -2.14 15.71
CA LYS A 16 -1.69 -2.38 16.22
C LYS A 16 -0.72 -1.33 15.70
N MET A 17 0.07 -0.77 16.60
CA MET A 17 1.24 0.03 16.23
C MET A 17 2.49 -0.86 16.32
N SER A 18 3.31 -0.80 15.29
CA SER A 18 4.61 -1.47 15.25
C SER A 18 5.72 -0.43 15.23
N TYR A 19 6.73 -0.66 16.01
CA TYR A 19 7.90 0.22 16.11
C TYR A 19 9.10 -0.50 15.53
N TYR A 20 9.79 0.17 14.64
CA TYR A 20 11.02 -0.31 14.03
C TYR A 20 12.13 0.70 14.27
N PHE A 21 13.34 0.26 14.42
CA PHE A 21 14.50 1.13 14.36
C PHE A 21 15.44 0.69 13.25
N LYS A 22 16.16 1.63 12.68
CA LYS A 22 17.17 1.35 11.68
C LYS A 22 18.50 1.09 12.36
N ASN A 23 19.03 -0.13 12.24
CA ASN A 23 20.29 -0.52 12.84
C ASN A 23 21.49 0.13 12.12
N GLU A 24 22.72 -0.12 12.60
CA GLU A 24 23.92 0.51 12.07
C GLU A 24 24.25 0.13 10.62
N ILE A 25 23.80 -1.06 10.19
CA ILE A 25 23.96 -1.56 8.81
C ILE A 25 22.83 -1.10 7.88
N GLY A 26 21.84 -0.40 8.41
CA GLY A 26 20.75 0.17 7.64
C GLY A 26 19.52 -0.71 7.48
N GLU A 27 19.44 -1.82 8.19
CA GLU A 27 18.27 -2.70 8.21
C GLU A 27 17.26 -2.28 9.28
N TRP A 28 15.99 -2.58 9.02
CA TRP A 28 14.92 -2.34 9.97
C TRP A 28 14.77 -3.52 10.93
N GLU A 29 14.92 -3.25 12.20
CA GLU A 29 14.70 -4.22 13.27
C GLU A 29 13.43 -3.85 14.04
N VAL A 30 12.61 -4.86 14.33
CA VAL A 30 11.48 -4.69 15.24
C VAL A 30 12.03 -4.38 16.63
N LEU A 31 11.56 -3.30 17.23
CA LEU A 31 11.86 -3.03 18.62
C LEU A 31 11.22 -4.14 19.48
N SER A 32 11.99 -5.21 19.72
CA SER A 32 11.63 -6.25 20.65
C SER A 32 11.62 -5.70 22.05
N GLY A 33 10.54 -5.61 22.62
CA GLY A 33 10.25 -5.43 24.01
C GLY A 33 8.81 -5.78 24.17
N ASN A 34 8.42 -6.37 25.26
CA ASN A 34 7.01 -6.54 25.61
C ASN A 34 6.34 -5.18 25.46
N SER A 35 6.01 -4.87 24.19
CA SER A 35 5.23 -3.67 23.93
C SER A 35 3.91 -3.92 24.62
N PRO A 36 3.51 -3.14 25.63
CA PRO A 36 2.17 -3.21 26.21
C PRO A 36 1.09 -2.93 25.18
N LEU A 37 1.46 -2.66 23.95
CA LEU A 37 0.65 -2.48 22.77
C LEU A 37 0.21 -3.83 22.16
N SER A 38 0.02 -4.85 23.01
CA SER A 38 -0.70 -6.08 22.63
C SER A 38 -2.17 -5.76 22.34
N ARG A 39 -2.80 -6.61 21.53
CA ARG A 39 -4.16 -6.50 20.98
C ARG A 39 -5.25 -5.93 21.92
N GLN A 40 -5.05 -5.92 23.21
CA GLN A 40 -6.06 -5.50 24.20
C GLN A 40 -6.17 -3.97 24.38
N TYR A 41 -5.16 -3.18 23.98
CA TYR A 41 -5.09 -1.75 24.32
C TYR A 41 -5.72 -0.80 23.29
N TYR A 42 -6.07 -1.27 22.10
CA TYR A 42 -6.46 -0.37 21.01
C TYR A 42 -7.95 -0.12 20.84
N THR A 43 -8.78 -0.95 21.38
CA THR A 43 -10.24 -0.83 21.16
C THR A 43 -10.85 0.38 21.86
N ASN A 44 -10.16 0.96 22.87
CA ASN A 44 -10.71 2.06 23.68
C ASN A 44 -9.68 3.14 24.04
N THR A 45 -8.50 3.22 23.42
CA THR A 45 -7.51 4.25 23.77
C THR A 45 -7.79 5.56 23.05
N THR A 46 -7.75 6.65 23.80
CA THR A 46 -7.83 8.00 23.25
C THR A 46 -6.55 8.39 22.48
N VAL A 47 -6.63 9.42 21.63
CA VAL A 47 -5.45 9.96 20.93
C VAL A 47 -4.35 10.38 21.93
N ALA A 48 -4.75 10.96 23.06
CA ALA A 48 -3.82 11.38 24.10
C ALA A 48 -3.03 10.20 24.73
N GLU A 49 -3.73 9.11 25.04
CA GLU A 49 -3.09 7.89 25.55
C GLU A 49 -2.12 7.28 24.54
N ARG A 50 -2.47 7.28 23.24
CA ARG A 50 -1.57 6.83 22.17
C ARG A 50 -0.34 7.72 22.07
N CYS A 51 -0.49 9.03 22.15
CA CYS A 51 0.62 9.98 22.18
C CYS A 51 1.57 9.69 23.35
N ASN A 52 1.04 9.51 24.55
CA ASN A 52 1.84 9.19 25.74
C ASN A 52 2.64 7.91 25.57
N GLN A 53 2.01 6.85 25.07
CA GLN A 53 2.68 5.57 24.80
C GLN A 53 3.81 5.69 23.77
N ILE A 54 3.60 6.49 22.71
CA ILE A 54 4.64 6.75 21.71
C ILE A 54 5.80 7.50 22.37
N VAL A 55 5.50 8.55 23.13
CA VAL A 55 6.54 9.37 23.81
C VAL A 55 7.32 8.52 24.82
N GLU A 56 6.65 7.71 25.64
CA GLU A 56 7.32 6.79 26.57
C GLU A 56 8.27 5.84 25.84
N LYS A 57 7.83 5.29 24.70
CA LYS A 57 8.70 4.41 23.91
C LYS A 57 9.88 5.15 23.27
N ILE A 58 9.66 6.37 22.83
CA ILE A 58 10.73 7.24 22.33
C ILE A 58 11.74 7.54 23.44
N ASP A 59 11.28 7.87 24.64
CA ASP A 59 12.14 8.13 25.79
C ASP A 59 12.98 6.93 26.16
N GLU A 60 12.40 5.75 26.16
CA GLU A 60 13.15 4.51 26.37
C GLU A 60 14.31 4.37 25.38
N ILE A 61 14.06 4.67 24.09
CA ILE A 61 15.06 4.56 23.04
C ILE A 61 16.09 5.69 23.13
N TYR A 62 15.62 6.92 23.36
CA TYR A 62 16.46 8.10 23.49
C TYR A 62 17.45 7.96 24.64
N ASN A 63 16.96 7.55 25.81
CA ASN A 63 17.77 7.34 26.99
C ASN A 63 18.84 6.25 26.85
N ARG A 64 18.54 5.22 26.03
CA ARG A 64 19.49 4.14 25.76
C ARG A 64 20.64 4.56 24.84
N LYS A 65 20.44 5.52 23.95
CA LYS A 65 21.39 5.78 22.85
C LYS A 65 21.98 7.19 22.81
N ASN A 66 21.52 8.11 23.65
CA ASN A 66 22.03 9.49 23.79
C ASN A 66 22.21 10.24 22.42
N LYS A 67 21.40 9.92 21.42
CA LYS A 67 21.47 10.47 20.07
C LYS A 67 20.13 11.05 19.69
N GLY A 68 20.11 12.09 18.84
CA GLY A 68 18.87 12.61 18.26
C GLY A 68 18.07 11.52 17.56
N VAL A 69 16.75 11.60 17.63
CA VAL A 69 15.83 10.62 17.06
C VAL A 69 14.96 11.30 16.02
N ASP A 70 14.89 10.72 14.83
CA ASP A 70 13.91 11.07 13.82
C ASP A 70 12.79 10.02 13.84
N ILE A 71 11.55 10.46 13.98
CA ILE A 71 10.39 9.58 14.01
C ILE A 71 9.67 9.72 12.69
N LEU A 72 9.48 8.61 12.02
CA LEU A 72 8.75 8.52 10.78
C LEU A 72 7.40 7.85 11.06
N PHE A 73 6.32 8.61 10.97
CA PHE A 73 4.97 8.08 11.04
C PHE A 73 4.52 7.66 9.64
N GLU A 74 4.07 6.43 9.50
CA GLU A 74 3.44 5.95 8.28
C GLU A 74 1.94 5.79 8.46
N GLY A 75 1.19 6.43 7.58
CA GLY A 75 -0.26 6.44 7.57
C GLY A 75 -0.82 7.77 7.09
N THR A 76 -1.99 7.76 6.52
CA THR A 76 -2.58 8.91 5.82
C THR A 76 -3.87 9.43 6.44
N SER A 77 -4.41 8.79 7.48
CA SER A 77 -5.65 9.24 8.07
C SER A 77 -5.50 10.57 8.82
N GLU A 78 -6.58 11.35 8.90
CA GLU A 78 -6.65 12.58 9.70
C GLU A 78 -6.19 12.35 11.16
N ASN A 79 -6.47 11.17 11.71
CA ASN A 79 -6.05 10.77 13.04
C ASN A 79 -4.52 10.71 13.17
N TYR A 80 -3.81 10.41 12.08
CA TYR A 80 -2.34 10.41 12.09
C TYR A 80 -1.75 11.80 12.08
N LYS A 81 -2.33 12.73 11.37
CA LYS A 81 -1.90 14.13 11.39
C LYS A 81 -2.02 14.69 12.80
N LEU A 82 -3.13 14.42 13.49
CA LEU A 82 -3.34 14.81 14.88
C LEU A 82 -2.34 14.14 15.82
N LEU A 83 -2.08 12.85 15.64
CA LEU A 83 -1.12 12.10 16.43
C LEU A 83 0.31 12.64 16.22
N LEU A 84 0.71 12.87 14.96
CA LEU A 84 1.98 13.45 14.60
C LEU A 84 2.18 14.82 15.27
N GLN A 85 1.21 15.72 15.11
CA GLN A 85 1.26 17.07 15.69
C GLN A 85 1.34 17.03 17.23
N SER A 86 0.61 16.12 17.85
CA SER A 86 0.61 15.97 19.30
C SER A 86 1.94 15.43 19.81
N VAL A 87 2.50 14.41 19.15
CA VAL A 87 3.82 13.85 19.52
C VAL A 87 4.93 14.86 19.25
N ASP A 88 4.90 15.58 18.13
CA ASP A 88 5.88 16.62 17.81
C ASP A 88 5.89 17.73 18.86
N LYS A 89 4.70 18.18 19.29
CA LYS A 89 4.55 19.15 20.37
C LYS A 89 5.09 18.64 21.70
N MET A 90 4.85 17.37 22.05
CA MET A 90 5.35 16.76 23.30
C MET A 90 6.87 16.54 23.29
N CYS A 91 7.47 16.49 22.12
CA CYS A 91 8.91 16.27 21.93
C CYS A 91 9.68 17.55 21.53
N SER A 92 9.01 18.71 21.50
CA SER A 92 9.58 19.98 20.97
C SER A 92 10.84 20.46 21.69
N ASP A 93 10.99 20.15 22.95
CA ASP A 93 12.14 20.49 23.81
C ASP A 93 13.24 19.42 23.78
N ARG A 94 13.09 18.40 22.96
CA ARG A 94 14.01 17.29 22.83
C ARG A 94 14.62 17.28 21.42
N ASN A 95 15.78 16.65 21.28
CA ASN A 95 16.38 16.46 19.97
C ASN A 95 15.65 15.33 19.18
N ILE A 96 14.34 15.46 19.05
CA ILE A 96 13.44 14.52 18.41
C ILE A 96 12.67 15.27 17.32
N THR A 97 12.67 14.75 16.12
CA THR A 97 11.93 15.31 14.98
C THR A 97 10.90 14.29 14.50
N CYS A 98 9.65 14.72 14.37
CA CYS A 98 8.57 13.91 13.84
C CYS A 98 8.30 14.27 12.38
N LYS A 99 8.17 13.28 11.53
CA LYS A 99 7.82 13.45 10.12
C LYS A 99 6.75 12.44 9.74
N LEU A 100 5.82 12.85 8.87
CA LEU A 100 4.90 11.91 8.24
C LEU A 100 5.68 11.10 7.22
N GLY A 101 5.60 9.79 7.33
CA GLY A 101 6.18 8.88 6.36
C GLY A 101 5.32 8.77 5.11
N THR A 102 5.97 8.49 4.01
CA THR A 102 5.31 8.25 2.74
C THR A 102 4.89 6.78 2.66
N THR A 103 3.62 6.56 2.33
CA THR A 103 3.10 5.25 2.01
C THR A 103 3.63 4.79 0.66
N LYS A 104 4.26 3.64 0.60
CA LYS A 104 4.80 3.10 -0.64
C LYS A 104 3.98 1.90 -1.10
N ILE A 105 3.48 1.95 -2.33
CA ILE A 105 2.62 0.93 -2.92
C ILE A 105 3.24 0.44 -4.23
N ALA A 106 3.53 -0.86 -4.33
CA ALA A 106 3.95 -1.45 -5.61
C ALA A 106 2.74 -1.94 -6.40
N VAL A 107 2.68 -1.59 -7.67
CA VAL A 107 1.67 -2.05 -8.63
C VAL A 107 2.35 -2.96 -9.65
N VAL A 108 2.03 -4.23 -9.59
CA VAL A 108 2.67 -5.32 -10.35
C VAL A 108 1.65 -5.97 -11.28
N GLY A 109 2.10 -6.62 -12.34
CA GLY A 109 1.26 -7.36 -13.26
C GLY A 109 1.87 -7.41 -14.65
N LYS A 110 1.28 -8.22 -15.53
CA LYS A 110 1.72 -8.34 -16.92
C LYS A 110 1.67 -7.00 -17.66
N LYS A 111 2.28 -6.95 -18.84
CA LYS A 111 2.09 -5.82 -19.76
C LYS A 111 0.60 -5.70 -20.17
N ALA A 112 0.16 -4.47 -20.34
CA ALA A 112 -1.19 -4.12 -20.82
C ALA A 112 -2.36 -4.63 -19.96
N VAL A 113 -2.14 -5.05 -18.71
CA VAL A 113 -3.23 -5.45 -17.80
C VAL A 113 -3.95 -4.27 -17.15
N GLY A 114 -3.62 -3.02 -17.48
CA GLY A 114 -4.34 -1.86 -16.97
C GLY A 114 -3.77 -1.23 -15.70
N LYS A 115 -2.50 -1.48 -15.32
CA LYS A 115 -1.84 -0.85 -14.17
C LYS A 115 -1.91 0.67 -14.21
N SER A 116 -1.42 1.25 -15.30
CA SER A 116 -1.43 2.71 -15.50
C SER A 116 -2.84 3.28 -15.50
N PHE A 117 -3.82 2.57 -16.11
CA PHE A 117 -5.23 2.99 -16.08
C PHE A 117 -5.81 3.00 -14.67
N MET A 118 -5.43 2.05 -13.83
CA MET A 118 -5.83 2.05 -12.42
C MET A 118 -5.27 3.27 -11.69
N ILE A 119 -3.99 3.60 -11.90
CA ILE A 119 -3.34 4.78 -11.28
C ILE A 119 -4.00 6.06 -11.78
N ASP A 120 -4.19 6.23 -13.08
CA ASP A 120 -4.90 7.36 -13.68
C ASP A 120 -6.34 7.50 -13.12
N GLY A 121 -7.04 6.37 -12.94
CA GLY A 121 -8.39 6.36 -12.36
C GLY A 121 -8.41 6.80 -10.90
N LEU A 122 -7.37 6.44 -10.12
CA LEU A 122 -7.21 6.93 -8.75
C LEU A 122 -6.91 8.43 -8.72
N GLU A 123 -6.12 8.96 -9.66
CA GLU A 123 -5.93 10.41 -9.83
C GLU A 123 -7.27 11.12 -10.09
N ASP A 124 -8.05 10.59 -11.03
CA ASP A 124 -9.36 11.17 -11.39
C ASP A 124 -10.34 11.11 -10.21
N LEU A 125 -10.37 10.01 -9.47
CA LEU A 125 -11.18 9.85 -8.25
C LEU A 125 -10.84 10.89 -7.18
N GLN A 126 -9.57 11.21 -7.02
CA GLN A 126 -9.09 12.16 -6.02
C GLN A 126 -9.14 13.62 -6.51
N GLY A 127 -9.32 13.84 -7.81
CA GLY A 127 -9.27 15.16 -8.41
C GLY A 127 -7.87 15.79 -8.39
N PHE A 128 -6.82 14.98 -8.26
CA PHE A 128 -5.44 15.44 -8.15
C PHE A 128 -4.51 14.62 -9.06
N LYS A 129 -3.61 15.27 -9.75
CA LYS A 129 -2.65 14.63 -10.65
C LYS A 129 -1.36 14.26 -9.90
N TYR A 130 -0.92 13.04 -10.08
CA TYR A 130 0.34 12.55 -9.55
C TYR A 130 1.50 12.99 -10.44
N SER A 131 2.68 13.10 -9.83
CA SER A 131 3.89 13.48 -10.56
C SER A 131 4.69 12.22 -10.92
N PRO A 132 4.71 11.80 -12.21
CA PRO A 132 5.42 10.60 -12.62
C PRO A 132 6.93 10.87 -12.74
N ILE A 133 7.72 9.96 -12.19
CA ILE A 133 9.17 9.90 -12.34
C ILE A 133 9.54 8.54 -12.90
N LYS A 134 10.11 8.51 -14.10
CA LYS A 134 10.47 7.27 -14.77
C LYS A 134 11.85 6.80 -14.31
N GLU A 135 11.88 5.61 -13.75
CA GLU A 135 13.07 4.87 -13.37
C GLU A 135 13.31 3.69 -14.33
N LYS A 136 14.42 2.99 -14.15
CA LYS A 136 14.81 1.85 -15.01
C LYS A 136 13.80 0.69 -14.95
N ASP A 137 13.33 0.37 -13.76
CA ASP A 137 12.54 -0.84 -13.49
C ASP A 137 11.08 -0.55 -13.10
N TYR A 138 10.73 0.72 -12.91
CA TYR A 138 9.39 1.18 -12.56
C TYR A 138 9.14 2.65 -12.93
N ILE A 139 7.90 3.06 -12.86
CA ILE A 139 7.50 4.48 -12.84
C ILE A 139 7.01 4.76 -11.42
N ARG A 140 7.55 5.80 -10.79
CA ARG A 140 7.10 6.28 -9.49
C ARG A 140 6.16 7.44 -9.67
N TYR A 141 5.02 7.41 -9.03
CA TYR A 141 4.03 8.48 -9.00
C TYR A 141 3.92 9.03 -7.58
N ALA A 142 4.15 10.32 -7.40
CA ALA A 142 4.00 10.98 -6.11
C ALA A 142 2.55 11.45 -5.92
N ASP A 143 1.90 10.89 -4.92
CA ASP A 143 0.56 11.25 -4.45
C ASP A 143 0.70 12.13 -3.20
N GLU A 144 0.76 13.43 -3.41
CA GLU A 144 0.96 14.39 -2.33
C GLU A 144 -0.27 14.50 -1.41
N CYS A 145 -1.47 14.24 -1.94
CA CYS A 145 -2.70 14.30 -1.15
C CYS A 145 -2.76 13.25 -0.06
N ASN A 146 -2.30 12.03 -0.37
CA ASN A 146 -2.31 10.90 0.57
C ASN A 146 -0.93 10.64 1.20
N HIS A 147 0.07 11.48 0.94
CA HIS A 147 1.45 11.22 1.31
C HIS A 147 1.89 9.81 0.88
N ALA A 148 1.67 9.48 -0.38
CA ALA A 148 1.95 8.17 -0.94
C ALA A 148 2.84 8.22 -2.17
N GLU A 149 3.48 7.11 -2.43
CA GLU A 149 4.22 6.86 -3.67
C GLU A 149 3.74 5.55 -4.27
N TRP A 150 3.29 5.60 -5.51
CA TRP A 150 2.89 4.44 -6.27
C TRP A 150 4.04 4.05 -7.20
N TYR A 151 4.44 2.80 -7.14
CA TYR A 151 5.52 2.24 -7.95
C TYR A 151 4.92 1.27 -8.96
N GLU A 152 4.66 1.77 -10.18
CA GLU A 152 4.23 0.92 -11.28
C GLU A 152 5.44 0.15 -11.81
N ILE A 153 5.54 -1.12 -11.44
CA ILE A 153 6.61 -2.01 -11.89
C ILE A 153 6.44 -2.27 -13.39
N ASN A 154 7.53 -2.26 -14.13
CA ASN A 154 7.53 -2.58 -15.56
C ASN A 154 6.80 -3.91 -15.80
N GLY A 155 5.94 -3.92 -16.80
CA GLY A 155 5.06 -5.06 -17.06
C GLY A 155 5.83 -6.36 -17.23
N ILE A 156 5.37 -7.39 -16.53
CA ILE A 156 5.97 -8.74 -16.60
C ILE A 156 5.71 -9.33 -18.00
N ASP A 157 6.78 -9.61 -18.73
CA ASP A 157 6.73 -10.53 -19.85
C ASP A 157 6.92 -11.95 -19.34
N LEU A 158 6.27 -12.92 -19.96
CA LEU A 158 6.23 -14.32 -19.49
C LEU A 158 7.57 -15.09 -19.53
N GLY A 159 8.67 -14.43 -19.88
CA GLY A 159 10.02 -14.99 -19.74
C GLY A 159 10.43 -15.05 -18.25
N LYS A 160 11.00 -16.18 -17.82
CA LYS A 160 11.42 -16.38 -16.41
C LYS A 160 12.28 -15.24 -15.88
N GLU A 161 13.22 -14.75 -16.66
CA GLU A 161 14.14 -13.67 -16.27
C GLU A 161 13.40 -12.37 -15.95
N ASN A 162 12.37 -12.03 -16.73
CA ASN A 162 11.57 -10.81 -16.52
C ASN A 162 10.67 -10.92 -15.28
N VAL A 163 10.16 -12.12 -14.99
CA VAL A 163 9.40 -12.39 -13.76
C VAL A 163 10.29 -12.17 -12.54
N GLU A 164 11.47 -12.80 -12.50
CA GLU A 164 12.39 -12.64 -11.36
C GLU A 164 12.82 -11.20 -11.18
N LYS A 165 13.11 -10.48 -12.26
CA LYS A 165 13.47 -9.07 -12.20
C LYS A 165 12.38 -8.21 -11.57
N ALA A 166 11.10 -8.44 -11.93
CA ALA A 166 9.98 -7.72 -11.33
C ALA A 166 9.86 -8.02 -9.83
N PHE A 167 9.97 -9.29 -9.43
CA PHE A 167 9.91 -9.69 -8.02
C PHE A 167 11.10 -9.13 -7.23
N ASP A 168 12.30 -9.12 -7.79
CA ASP A 168 13.48 -8.52 -7.15
C ASP A 168 13.32 -7.01 -6.95
N THR A 169 12.68 -6.34 -7.91
CA THR A 169 12.35 -4.91 -7.76
C THR A 169 11.40 -4.69 -6.59
N VAL A 170 10.35 -5.51 -6.46
CA VAL A 170 9.42 -5.43 -5.32
C VAL A 170 10.12 -5.75 -4.00
N ARG A 171 11.01 -6.77 -3.96
CA ARG A 171 11.80 -7.08 -2.76
C ARG A 171 12.71 -5.93 -2.33
N LYS A 172 13.36 -5.25 -3.27
CA LYS A 172 14.16 -4.05 -2.97
C LYS A 172 13.29 -2.94 -2.38
N LEU A 173 12.14 -2.65 -3.00
CA LEU A 173 11.20 -1.66 -2.47
C LEU A 173 10.66 -2.07 -1.09
N SER A 174 10.45 -3.37 -0.84
CA SER A 174 10.05 -3.87 0.48
C SER A 174 11.10 -3.58 1.55
N GLN A 175 12.38 -3.75 1.24
CA GLN A 175 13.48 -3.36 2.13
C GLN A 175 13.55 -1.85 2.38
N GLU A 176 13.03 -1.05 1.43
CA GLU A 176 12.93 0.41 1.55
C GLU A 176 11.64 0.88 2.26
N GLY A 177 10.81 -0.03 2.72
CA GLY A 177 9.60 0.27 3.48
C GLY A 177 8.33 0.29 2.64
N LEU A 178 8.19 -0.64 1.70
CA LEU A 178 6.94 -0.86 0.99
C LEU A 178 5.82 -1.25 1.99
N SER A 179 4.64 -0.69 1.78
CA SER A 179 3.48 -0.89 2.66
C SER A 179 2.47 -1.86 2.07
N ALA A 180 2.34 -1.86 0.75
CA ALA A 180 1.38 -2.71 0.05
C ALA A 180 1.88 -3.14 -1.33
N VAL A 181 1.41 -4.29 -1.77
CA VAL A 181 1.60 -4.82 -3.13
C VAL A 181 0.23 -5.04 -3.75
N ILE A 182 0.01 -4.43 -4.91
CA ILE A 182 -1.17 -4.64 -5.72
C ILE A 182 -0.75 -5.43 -6.96
N TYR A 183 -1.35 -6.58 -7.16
CA TYR A 183 -1.15 -7.37 -8.36
C TYR A 183 -2.35 -7.23 -9.29
N CYS A 184 -2.13 -6.63 -10.45
CA CYS A 184 -3.16 -6.39 -11.46
C CYS A 184 -3.28 -7.57 -12.43
N VAL A 185 -4.49 -8.04 -12.63
CA VAL A 185 -4.87 -9.10 -13.56
C VAL A 185 -5.99 -8.59 -14.46
N SER A 186 -5.90 -8.82 -15.77
CA SER A 186 -6.99 -8.47 -16.68
C SER A 186 -8.08 -9.53 -16.67
N SER A 187 -9.33 -9.12 -16.47
CA SER A 187 -10.51 -9.99 -16.62
C SER A 187 -11.09 -9.99 -18.05
N SER A 188 -10.46 -9.29 -19.00
CA SER A 188 -10.99 -9.11 -20.35
C SER A 188 -11.25 -10.42 -21.13
N THR A 189 -10.58 -11.51 -20.76
CA THR A 189 -10.75 -12.84 -21.35
C THR A 189 -11.74 -13.72 -20.59
N GLY A 190 -12.24 -13.29 -19.42
CA GLY A 190 -13.13 -14.04 -18.54
C GLY A 190 -12.48 -15.25 -17.84
N ARG A 191 -11.20 -15.52 -18.08
CA ARG A 191 -10.46 -16.65 -17.47
C ARG A 191 -9.10 -16.22 -17.01
N ILE A 192 -8.66 -16.79 -15.89
CA ILE A 192 -7.33 -16.59 -15.34
C ILE A 192 -6.41 -17.71 -15.85
N GLU A 193 -5.38 -17.35 -16.58
CA GLU A 193 -4.40 -18.32 -17.11
C GLU A 193 -3.63 -19.02 -15.97
N GLU A 194 -3.24 -20.27 -16.18
CA GLU A 194 -2.49 -21.04 -15.17
C GLU A 194 -1.17 -20.40 -14.75
N ILE A 195 -0.52 -19.69 -15.66
CA ILE A 195 0.69 -18.93 -15.29
C ILE A 195 0.37 -17.74 -14.41
N GLU A 196 -0.77 -17.09 -14.62
CA GLU A 196 -1.25 -15.99 -13.80
C GLU A 196 -1.57 -16.47 -12.38
N LYS A 197 -2.25 -17.62 -12.27
CA LYS A 197 -2.53 -18.26 -10.97
C LYS A 197 -1.24 -18.54 -10.17
N LYS A 198 -0.19 -19.00 -10.85
CA LYS A 198 1.13 -19.21 -10.21
C LYS A 198 1.75 -17.90 -9.74
N LEU A 199 1.64 -16.83 -10.52
CA LEU A 199 2.16 -15.51 -10.14
C LEU A 199 1.37 -14.91 -8.98
N ILE A 200 0.03 -15.04 -8.98
CA ILE A 200 -0.84 -14.61 -7.88
C ILE A 200 -0.44 -15.31 -6.58
N LYS A 201 -0.33 -16.65 -6.62
CA LYS A 201 0.10 -17.43 -5.46
C LYS A 201 1.45 -16.98 -4.95
N ARG A 202 2.41 -16.82 -5.85
CA ARG A 202 3.77 -16.39 -5.50
C ARG A 202 3.79 -14.99 -4.88
N ILE A 203 3.02 -14.02 -5.40
CA ILE A 203 2.90 -12.68 -4.82
C ILE A 203 2.33 -12.76 -3.40
N ALA A 204 1.29 -13.57 -3.19
CA ALA A 204 0.68 -13.75 -1.90
C ALA A 204 1.65 -14.38 -0.87
N ASP A 205 2.44 -15.37 -1.32
CA ASP A 205 3.39 -16.08 -0.46
C ASP A 205 4.65 -15.25 -0.18
N ASP A 206 5.29 -14.66 -1.21
CA ASP A 206 6.56 -13.92 -1.09
C ASP A 206 6.40 -12.60 -0.31
N PHE A 207 5.21 -12.01 -0.29
CA PHE A 207 4.94 -10.72 0.35
C PHE A 207 3.85 -10.79 1.42
N ALA A 208 3.67 -11.94 2.05
CA ALA A 208 2.64 -12.17 3.08
C ALA A 208 2.72 -11.21 4.29
N GLU A 209 3.88 -10.62 4.54
CA GLU A 209 4.08 -9.62 5.60
C GLU A 209 3.54 -8.23 5.23
N LEU A 210 3.28 -7.98 3.95
CA LEU A 210 2.72 -6.75 3.43
C LEU A 210 1.20 -6.88 3.22
N LYS A 211 0.56 -5.76 2.96
CA LYS A 211 -0.81 -5.79 2.43
C LYS A 211 -0.74 -6.23 0.97
N VAL A 212 -1.29 -7.39 0.67
CA VAL A 212 -1.40 -7.88 -0.70
C VAL A 212 -2.85 -7.77 -1.16
N MET A 213 -3.04 -7.19 -2.35
CA MET A 213 -4.33 -7.09 -3.03
C MET A 213 -4.20 -7.58 -4.46
N ILE A 214 -5.19 -8.32 -4.92
CA ILE A 214 -5.36 -8.64 -6.33
C ILE A 214 -6.41 -7.71 -6.91
N VAL A 215 -6.07 -6.98 -7.95
CA VAL A 215 -7.00 -6.10 -8.65
C VAL A 215 -7.33 -6.72 -10.00
N LEU A 216 -8.59 -7.09 -10.19
CA LEU A 216 -9.13 -7.47 -11.50
C LEU A 216 -9.45 -6.21 -12.28
N THR A 217 -8.75 -5.98 -13.35
CA THR A 217 -8.94 -4.81 -14.22
C THR A 217 -9.83 -5.15 -15.42
N MET A 218 -10.34 -4.13 -16.11
CA MET A 218 -11.17 -4.28 -17.32
C MET A 218 -12.44 -5.11 -17.07
N CYS A 219 -13.06 -4.92 -15.90
CA CYS A 219 -14.27 -5.64 -15.51
C CYS A 219 -15.51 -5.02 -16.16
N TYR A 220 -15.69 -5.22 -17.45
CA TYR A 220 -16.83 -4.75 -18.23
C TYR A 220 -17.73 -5.88 -18.75
N LYS A 221 -17.49 -7.12 -18.35
CA LYS A 221 -18.25 -8.32 -18.69
C LYS A 221 -18.88 -8.95 -17.44
N ASP A 222 -19.86 -9.81 -17.65
CA ASP A 222 -20.62 -10.45 -16.58
C ASP A 222 -19.89 -11.61 -15.88
N ASP A 223 -18.75 -12.06 -16.45
CA ASP A 223 -17.97 -13.22 -15.98
C ASP A 223 -16.92 -12.90 -14.90
N VAL A 224 -17.00 -11.72 -14.29
CA VAL A 224 -16.06 -11.28 -13.24
C VAL A 224 -16.07 -12.22 -12.03
N GLN A 225 -17.25 -12.75 -11.66
CA GLN A 225 -17.36 -13.64 -10.50
C GLN A 225 -16.61 -14.96 -10.73
N GLU A 226 -16.63 -15.51 -11.95
CA GLU A 226 -15.86 -16.73 -12.26
C GLU A 226 -14.35 -16.50 -12.07
N ALA A 227 -13.84 -15.34 -12.50
CA ALA A 227 -12.45 -14.98 -12.31
C ALA A 227 -12.07 -14.80 -10.82
N ILE A 228 -12.98 -14.23 -10.02
CA ILE A 228 -12.80 -14.11 -8.55
C ILE A 228 -12.71 -15.52 -7.94
N ASP A 229 -13.66 -16.39 -8.26
CA ASP A 229 -13.70 -17.76 -7.72
C ASP A 229 -12.46 -18.57 -8.10
N GLU A 230 -11.91 -18.35 -9.29
CA GLU A 230 -10.65 -18.97 -9.72
C GLU A 230 -9.45 -18.48 -8.90
N ILE A 231 -9.39 -17.19 -8.58
CA ILE A 231 -8.32 -16.63 -7.76
C ILE A 231 -8.45 -17.10 -6.31
N GLU A 232 -9.66 -17.13 -5.76
CA GLU A 232 -9.90 -17.61 -4.40
C GLU A 232 -9.49 -19.07 -4.17
N LYS A 233 -9.59 -19.91 -5.22
CA LYS A 233 -9.05 -21.30 -5.18
C LYS A 233 -7.54 -21.36 -5.08
N VAL A 234 -6.84 -20.32 -5.53
CA VAL A 234 -5.37 -20.24 -5.51
C VAL A 234 -4.87 -19.61 -4.21
N THR A 235 -5.59 -18.62 -3.71
CA THR A 235 -5.26 -17.90 -2.48
C THR A 235 -6.51 -17.31 -1.84
N ASN A 236 -6.80 -17.70 -0.60
CA ASN A 236 -7.95 -17.24 0.17
C ASN A 236 -7.60 -16.15 1.20
N GLN A 237 -6.36 -15.67 1.20
CA GLN A 237 -5.84 -14.74 2.23
C GLN A 237 -5.66 -13.31 1.71
N VAL A 238 -5.92 -13.06 0.42
CA VAL A 238 -5.72 -11.76 -0.19
C VAL A 238 -7.06 -11.10 -0.54
N LYS A 239 -7.12 -9.80 -0.47
CA LYS A 239 -8.28 -9.03 -0.92
C LYS A 239 -8.31 -9.03 -2.45
N ILE A 240 -9.46 -9.36 -3.04
CA ILE A 240 -9.70 -9.28 -4.48
C ILE A 240 -10.65 -8.11 -4.73
N VAL A 241 -10.32 -7.22 -5.66
CA VAL A 241 -11.12 -6.05 -6.01
C VAL A 241 -11.28 -5.97 -7.52
N PRO A 242 -12.50 -6.15 -8.04
CA PRO A 242 -12.78 -5.89 -9.45
C PRO A 242 -12.91 -4.39 -9.70
N ILE A 243 -12.31 -3.90 -10.78
CA ILE A 243 -12.37 -2.50 -11.18
C ILE A 243 -12.64 -2.31 -12.66
N LEU A 244 -13.28 -1.21 -12.95
CA LEU A 244 -13.29 -0.56 -14.25
C LEU A 244 -12.75 0.86 -14.06
N ALA A 245 -11.51 1.09 -14.46
CA ALA A 245 -10.81 2.34 -14.18
C ALA A 245 -11.30 3.55 -15.01
N LYS A 246 -11.88 3.30 -16.19
CA LYS A 246 -12.41 4.33 -17.09
C LYS A 246 -13.74 3.87 -17.68
N GLU A 247 -14.58 4.81 -18.06
CA GLU A 247 -15.85 4.54 -18.74
C GLU A 247 -15.66 3.61 -19.95
N TYR A 248 -16.48 2.59 -20.04
CA TYR A 248 -16.47 1.64 -21.14
C TYR A 248 -17.73 1.80 -22.01
N LYS A 249 -17.54 2.01 -23.32
CA LYS A 249 -18.63 2.07 -24.29
C LYS A 249 -18.95 0.66 -24.77
N THR A 250 -20.14 0.17 -24.47
CA THR A 250 -20.54 -1.22 -24.78
C THR A 250 -20.73 -1.49 -26.27
N GLY A 251 -20.81 -0.45 -27.09
CA GLY A 251 -21.21 -0.54 -28.51
C GLY A 251 -22.70 -0.70 -28.72
N MET A 252 -23.48 -0.90 -27.66
CA MET A 252 -24.95 -0.94 -27.71
C MET A 252 -25.55 0.46 -27.54
N LYS A 253 -26.82 0.61 -27.90
CA LYS A 253 -27.59 1.86 -27.73
C LYS A 253 -28.85 1.58 -26.93
N ASP A 254 -29.28 2.59 -26.16
CA ASP A 254 -30.57 2.58 -25.48
C ASP A 254 -31.76 2.74 -26.49
N GLU A 255 -32.98 2.73 -25.96
CA GLU A 255 -34.22 2.91 -26.75
C GLU A 255 -34.28 4.28 -27.47
N ASN A 256 -33.51 5.27 -26.97
CA ASN A 256 -33.42 6.63 -27.53
C ASN A 256 -32.24 6.78 -28.50
N GLY A 257 -31.47 5.74 -28.75
CA GLY A 257 -30.29 5.75 -29.63
C GLY A 257 -28.99 6.25 -29.00
N ASN A 258 -28.96 6.52 -27.69
CA ASN A 258 -27.77 6.93 -26.99
C ASN A 258 -26.82 5.75 -26.73
N PRO A 259 -25.49 5.92 -26.79
CA PRO A 259 -24.57 4.86 -26.47
C PRO A 259 -24.73 4.40 -25.01
N LEU A 260 -24.84 3.10 -24.81
CA LEU A 260 -24.78 2.52 -23.46
C LEU A 260 -23.34 2.46 -23.00
N THR A 261 -23.08 2.97 -21.80
CA THR A 261 -21.76 2.99 -21.19
C THR A 261 -21.80 2.35 -19.81
N ILE A 262 -20.68 1.80 -19.38
CA ILE A 262 -20.45 1.34 -18.00
C ILE A 262 -19.56 2.35 -17.34
N ALA A 263 -20.03 2.95 -16.25
CA ALA A 263 -19.26 3.92 -15.47
C ALA A 263 -18.08 3.25 -14.76
N PRO A 264 -17.01 3.98 -14.47
CA PRO A 264 -15.90 3.50 -13.63
C PRO A 264 -16.42 3.02 -12.26
N PHE A 265 -15.80 1.99 -11.70
CA PHE A 265 -16.12 1.46 -10.36
C PHE A 265 -14.93 0.75 -9.73
N GLY A 266 -15.01 0.51 -8.41
CA GLY A 266 -14.08 -0.29 -7.63
C GLY A 266 -12.81 0.44 -7.19
N LEU A 267 -12.51 1.63 -7.70
CA LEU A 267 -11.31 2.40 -7.35
C LEU A 267 -11.32 2.87 -5.90
N GLU A 268 -12.50 3.21 -5.35
CA GLU A 268 -12.70 3.54 -3.95
C GLU A 268 -12.28 2.38 -3.04
N ALA A 269 -12.61 1.16 -3.44
CA ALA A 269 -12.24 -0.03 -2.67
C ALA A 269 -10.72 -0.28 -2.69
N VAL A 270 -10.04 0.04 -3.82
CA VAL A 270 -8.56 0.01 -3.89
C VAL A 270 -7.96 1.06 -2.96
N SER A 271 -8.43 2.31 -3.06
CA SER A 271 -7.99 3.42 -2.20
C SER A 271 -8.22 3.10 -0.74
N SER A 272 -9.43 2.68 -0.37
CA SER A 272 -9.78 2.31 0.99
C SER A 272 -8.87 1.20 1.53
N TYR A 273 -8.65 0.12 0.78
CA TYR A 273 -7.77 -0.95 1.25
C TYR A 273 -6.34 -0.50 1.49
N VAL A 274 -5.83 0.38 0.65
CA VAL A 274 -4.45 0.88 0.77
C VAL A 274 -4.34 1.89 1.92
N PHE A 275 -5.31 2.77 2.09
CA PHE A 275 -5.24 3.93 2.99
C PHE A 275 -6.14 3.84 4.23
N GLU A 276 -7.34 3.28 4.11
CA GLU A 276 -8.23 3.04 5.24
C GLU A 276 -7.71 1.88 6.05
N GLY A 277 -7.60 2.05 7.21
CA GLY A 277 -7.03 1.03 7.99
C GLY A 277 -5.61 1.37 8.39
N ARG A 278 -5.18 2.62 8.21
CA ARG A 278 -3.88 3.12 8.63
C ARG A 278 -4.02 4.18 9.71
#